data_b8def75ea33647d2b3ee89bdf3783d17
#
_entry.id   b8def75ea33647d2b3ee89bdf3783d17
#
_cell.length_a   1.000
_cell.length_b   1.000
_cell.length_c   1.000
_cell.angle_alpha   90.00
_cell.angle_beta   90.00
_cell.angle_gamma   90.00
#
_symmetry.space_group_name_H-M   'P 1'
#
loop_
_entity.id
_entity.type
_entity.pdbx_description
1 polymer ?
#
loop_
_entity_poly.entity_id
_entity_poly.type
_entity_poly.pdbx_seq_one_letter_code
_entity_poly.pdbx_strand_id
1 'polypeptide(L)'
;VMTKDKNIKTVVPALRFPEFRDGEGWKRTPILEICEIIGGGTPSSSNDVYWNGDIPWISSSDINENNISEITPTRHITKDAIKHSATKLCKAPSIHIVSRVGVGKVAFSRVDICTSQDFTNLCNINCNYIFLSYLLSTIMKQKVQETQGTSIKGIASAEIKNLHVPLPEIEEQQRIADCLSSLDDLISAVADKIETLEEYKKGLMQQLFPAEGKTTPDIRFPEFQNEGKWILLPIKKCNIDILTGYAFKGSEILEDNNGTPLMRGINITEGVVRHNNDIDRFYSREDHTLSKYRLLCNDLVIAMDGSKVGRNFALINKQDEGSLLVQRVARLRADNIDFIMFIYQQIGSDRFKKYIDRINTSSGIPHISLKQIEDFKIWTTRNDKEFRMVTNCLSSVDELISTETAKLDQLKNHKKGLMQQLFPKLQ
;
A
#
# COMPACT_ATOMS: atom_id res chain seq x y z
N VAL A 1 43.60 4.99 -44.33
CA VAL A 1 42.75 4.07 -43.60
C VAL A 1 41.70 4.93 -42.94
N MET A 2 40.49 4.99 -43.57
CA MET A 2 39.35 5.74 -43.02
C MET A 2 38.68 4.84 -42.01
N THR A 3 38.71 5.23 -40.74
CA THR A 3 37.89 4.66 -39.67
C THR A 3 36.42 5.05 -39.92
N LYS A 4 35.59 4.06 -40.21
CA LYS A 4 34.12 4.22 -40.21
C LYS A 4 33.68 4.56 -38.80
N ASP A 5 33.36 5.82 -38.51
CA ASP A 5 32.53 6.20 -37.38
C ASP A 5 31.18 5.51 -37.52
N LYS A 6 30.98 4.41 -36.77
CA LYS A 6 29.67 3.86 -36.54
C LYS A 6 28.89 4.95 -35.83
N ASN A 7 27.82 5.45 -36.43
CA ASN A 7 26.85 6.37 -35.87
C ASN A 7 26.30 5.76 -34.54
N ILE A 8 26.96 6.07 -33.43
CA ILE A 8 26.53 5.68 -32.09
C ILE A 8 25.29 6.51 -31.82
N LYS A 9 24.10 5.90 -31.93
CA LYS A 9 22.84 6.58 -31.58
C LYS A 9 22.87 6.92 -30.09
N THR A 10 23.09 8.19 -29.78
CA THR A 10 22.94 8.73 -28.42
C THR A 10 21.48 9.09 -28.15
N VAL A 11 21.08 9.06 -26.89
CA VAL A 11 19.77 9.50 -26.42
C VAL A 11 19.96 10.48 -25.26
N VAL A 12 19.01 11.40 -25.09
CA VAL A 12 19.05 12.38 -24.02
C VAL A 12 17.75 12.25 -23.21
N PRO A 13 17.80 12.19 -21.88
CA PRO A 13 16.59 12.19 -21.05
C PRO A 13 15.90 13.56 -21.09
N ALA A 14 14.61 13.57 -20.76
CA ALA A 14 13.80 14.81 -20.72
C ALA A 14 14.24 15.77 -19.60
N LEU A 15 14.72 15.20 -18.49
CA LEU A 15 15.29 15.92 -17.35
C LEU A 15 16.74 15.50 -17.15
N ARG A 16 17.62 16.46 -16.98
CA ARG A 16 19.04 16.25 -16.71
C ARG A 16 19.52 17.22 -15.63
N PHE A 17 20.38 16.79 -14.74
CA PHE A 17 20.96 17.68 -13.73
C PHE A 17 21.72 18.84 -14.41
N PRO A 18 21.71 20.05 -13.82
CA PRO A 18 22.28 21.23 -14.45
C PRO A 18 23.72 21.05 -14.95
N GLU A 19 24.54 20.36 -14.15
CA GLU A 19 25.95 20.08 -14.43
C GLU A 19 26.20 19.19 -15.65
N PHE A 20 25.20 18.45 -16.12
CA PHE A 20 25.30 17.53 -17.26
C PHE A 20 24.50 17.97 -18.50
N ARG A 21 23.77 19.10 -18.43
CA ARG A 21 22.82 19.53 -19.50
C ARG A 21 23.53 19.69 -20.85
N ASP A 22 24.74 20.27 -20.85
CA ASP A 22 25.51 20.53 -22.05
C ASP A 22 26.47 19.39 -22.42
N GLY A 23 26.43 18.29 -21.65
CA GLY A 23 27.24 17.09 -21.88
C GLY A 23 26.74 16.23 -23.04
N GLU A 24 27.56 15.28 -23.46
CA GLU A 24 27.21 14.32 -24.49
C GLU A 24 25.96 13.54 -24.14
N GLY A 25 25.21 13.12 -25.17
CA GLY A 25 24.07 12.21 -25.00
C GLY A 25 24.53 10.82 -24.54
N TRP A 26 23.62 10.08 -23.92
CA TRP A 26 23.88 8.74 -23.39
C TRP A 26 24.11 7.73 -24.50
N LYS A 27 25.19 6.97 -24.42
CA LYS A 27 25.57 5.95 -25.41
C LYS A 27 24.75 4.66 -25.17
N ARG A 28 24.19 4.10 -26.24
CA ARG A 28 23.51 2.79 -26.15
C ARG A 28 24.57 1.69 -26.11
N THR A 29 24.72 1.05 -24.96
CA THR A 29 25.73 0.02 -24.72
C THR A 29 25.04 -1.35 -24.59
N PRO A 30 25.52 -2.40 -25.30
CA PRO A 30 25.03 -3.76 -25.11
C PRO A 30 25.17 -4.18 -23.64
N ILE A 31 24.15 -4.77 -23.05
CA ILE A 31 24.18 -5.14 -21.62
C ILE A 31 25.28 -6.15 -21.29
N LEU A 32 25.66 -7.00 -22.24
CA LEU A 32 26.73 -7.99 -22.09
C LEU A 32 28.14 -7.38 -22.07
N GLU A 33 28.30 -6.10 -22.45
CA GLU A 33 29.56 -5.38 -22.30
C GLU A 33 29.76 -4.81 -20.90
N ILE A 34 28.66 -4.73 -20.10
CA ILE A 34 28.68 -4.09 -18.79
C ILE A 34 28.44 -5.06 -17.63
N CYS A 35 28.00 -6.27 -17.91
CA CYS A 35 27.78 -7.29 -16.86
C CYS A 35 27.79 -8.70 -17.42
N GLU A 36 27.95 -9.66 -16.52
CA GLU A 36 27.72 -11.09 -16.77
C GLU A 36 26.26 -11.43 -16.44
N ILE A 37 25.60 -12.21 -17.30
CA ILE A 37 24.21 -12.64 -17.06
C ILE A 37 24.17 -14.12 -16.76
N ILE A 38 23.64 -14.47 -15.57
CA ILE A 38 23.48 -15.83 -15.09
C ILE A 38 22.00 -16.10 -14.74
N GLY A 39 21.54 -17.33 -14.96
CA GLY A 39 20.21 -17.77 -14.50
C GLY A 39 20.22 -18.18 -13.05
N GLY A 40 19.07 -18.12 -12.40
CA GLY A 40 18.85 -18.71 -11.09
C GLY A 40 18.54 -20.21 -11.17
N GLY A 41 18.38 -20.84 -10.01
CA GLY A 41 18.02 -22.24 -9.87
C GLY A 41 17.45 -22.54 -8.48
N THR A 42 16.71 -23.65 -8.39
CA THR A 42 16.11 -24.09 -7.12
C THR A 42 16.73 -25.43 -6.72
N PRO A 43 17.36 -25.52 -5.52
CA PRO A 43 17.76 -26.79 -4.96
C PRO A 43 16.55 -27.69 -4.73
N SER A 44 16.75 -29.03 -4.71
CA SER A 44 15.67 -29.97 -4.42
C SER A 44 14.98 -29.62 -3.10
N SER A 45 13.68 -29.38 -3.15
CA SER A 45 12.86 -29.07 -1.98
C SER A 45 12.66 -30.29 -1.05
N SER A 46 12.90 -31.49 -1.56
CA SER A 46 12.83 -32.75 -0.77
C SER A 46 14.10 -33.05 0.03
N ASN A 47 15.15 -32.24 -0.13
CA ASN A 47 16.40 -32.43 0.61
C ASN A 47 16.56 -31.27 1.62
N ASP A 48 16.10 -31.49 2.84
CA ASP A 48 16.12 -30.51 3.93
C ASP A 48 17.53 -29.99 4.26
N VAL A 49 18.58 -30.81 4.01
CA VAL A 49 19.98 -30.42 4.24
C VAL A 49 20.37 -29.21 3.39
N TYR A 50 19.79 -29.05 2.22
CA TYR A 50 20.08 -27.90 1.34
C TYR A 50 19.55 -26.59 1.86
N TRP A 51 18.50 -26.63 2.71
CA TRP A 51 17.75 -25.45 3.17
C TRP A 51 18.09 -24.97 4.59
N ASN A 52 19.10 -25.57 5.20
CA ASN A 52 19.55 -25.24 6.56
C ASN A 52 20.91 -24.52 6.55
N GLY A 53 21.10 -23.59 5.61
CA GLY A 53 22.33 -22.83 5.44
C GLY A 53 22.22 -21.36 5.86
N ASP A 54 23.27 -20.62 5.53
CA ASP A 54 23.43 -19.20 5.82
C ASP A 54 23.42 -18.31 4.55
N ILE A 55 23.37 -18.91 3.35
CA ILE A 55 23.37 -18.17 2.09
C ILE A 55 21.94 -17.83 1.71
N PRO A 56 21.60 -16.54 1.59
CA PRO A 56 20.25 -16.13 1.20
C PRO A 56 19.86 -16.71 -0.16
N TRP A 57 18.66 -17.29 -0.24
CA TRP A 57 18.05 -17.74 -1.48
C TRP A 57 16.68 -17.11 -1.62
N ILE A 58 16.41 -16.43 -2.75
CA ILE A 58 15.20 -15.67 -2.97
C ILE A 58 14.33 -16.20 -4.10
N SER A 59 13.05 -16.00 -3.96
CA SER A 59 12.00 -16.13 -4.96
C SER A 59 11.40 -14.75 -5.29
N SER A 60 10.53 -14.67 -6.28
CA SER A 60 9.92 -13.39 -6.69
C SER A 60 9.06 -12.73 -5.61
N SER A 61 8.61 -13.48 -4.59
CA SER A 61 7.87 -12.94 -3.44
C SER A 61 8.76 -12.19 -2.45
N ASP A 62 10.08 -12.43 -2.47
CA ASP A 62 11.03 -11.82 -1.54
C ASP A 62 11.53 -10.44 -2.03
N ILE A 63 11.03 -9.98 -3.19
CA ILE A 63 11.37 -8.67 -3.78
C ILE A 63 10.19 -7.71 -3.64
N ASN A 64 10.47 -6.52 -3.09
CA ASN A 64 9.53 -5.41 -3.07
C ASN A 64 9.44 -4.77 -4.47
N GLU A 65 8.23 -4.69 -5.03
CA GLU A 65 8.00 -4.11 -6.36
C GLU A 65 8.27 -2.59 -6.41
N ASN A 66 8.15 -1.90 -5.29
CA ASN A 66 8.24 -0.45 -5.19
C ASN A 66 9.60 0.05 -4.69
N ASN A 67 10.44 -0.85 -4.16
CA ASN A 67 11.76 -0.51 -3.64
C ASN A 67 12.80 -1.51 -4.15
N ILE A 68 13.66 -1.08 -5.06
CA ILE A 68 14.68 -1.92 -5.70
C ILE A 68 15.83 -2.34 -4.75
N SER A 69 15.96 -1.69 -3.60
CA SER A 69 16.99 -2.00 -2.59
C SER A 69 16.49 -2.98 -1.54
N GLU A 70 15.19 -3.26 -1.51
CA GLU A 70 14.56 -4.08 -0.47
C GLU A 70 14.36 -5.51 -0.96
N ILE A 71 15.19 -6.39 -0.40
CA ILE A 71 15.07 -7.84 -0.55
C ILE A 71 14.92 -8.44 0.84
N THR A 72 13.87 -9.22 1.06
CA THR A 72 13.61 -9.89 2.34
C THR A 72 13.68 -11.40 2.15
N PRO A 73 14.89 -12.01 2.23
CA PRO A 73 15.05 -13.45 2.03
C PRO A 73 14.29 -14.24 3.10
N THR A 74 13.38 -15.08 2.68
CA THR A 74 12.62 -15.96 3.58
C THR A 74 13.27 -17.35 3.73
N ARG A 75 14.25 -17.70 2.88
CA ARG A 75 14.93 -18.97 2.84
C ARG A 75 16.44 -18.80 2.70
N HIS A 76 17.17 -19.76 3.25
CA HIS A 76 18.62 -19.82 3.17
C HIS A 76 19.07 -21.21 2.72
N ILE A 77 20.20 -21.30 2.01
CA ILE A 77 20.74 -22.55 1.50
C ILE A 77 22.20 -22.76 1.91
N THR A 78 22.63 -24.00 1.85
CA THR A 78 24.00 -24.40 2.16
C THR A 78 24.92 -24.24 0.95
N LYS A 79 26.23 -24.20 1.19
CA LYS A 79 27.24 -24.30 0.11
C LYS A 79 27.12 -25.61 -0.68
N ASP A 80 26.66 -26.66 -0.03
CA ASP A 80 26.47 -27.98 -0.65
C ASP A 80 25.29 -27.95 -1.64
N ALA A 81 24.23 -27.23 -1.32
CA ALA A 81 23.12 -26.97 -2.24
C ALA A 81 23.58 -26.28 -3.54
N ILE A 82 24.52 -25.32 -3.45
CA ILE A 82 25.08 -24.67 -4.64
C ILE A 82 25.89 -25.65 -5.49
N LYS A 83 26.68 -26.56 -4.87
CA LYS A 83 27.51 -27.53 -5.59
C LYS A 83 26.71 -28.60 -6.32
N HIS A 84 25.55 -28.98 -5.74
CA HIS A 84 24.80 -30.17 -6.20
C HIS A 84 23.43 -29.83 -6.78
N SER A 85 23.19 -28.56 -7.12
CA SER A 85 21.94 -28.12 -7.78
C SER A 85 22.19 -27.16 -8.93
N ALA A 86 21.12 -26.75 -9.60
CA ALA A 86 21.17 -25.75 -10.66
C ALA A 86 21.34 -24.32 -10.15
N THR A 87 21.24 -24.09 -8.84
CA THR A 87 21.36 -22.75 -8.27
C THR A 87 22.77 -22.21 -8.41
N LYS A 88 22.89 -20.90 -8.57
CA LYS A 88 24.18 -20.23 -8.74
C LYS A 88 24.30 -19.09 -7.75
N LEU A 89 25.50 -18.91 -7.21
CA LEU A 89 25.80 -17.79 -6.32
C LEU A 89 26.04 -16.53 -7.15
N CYS A 90 25.22 -15.51 -6.91
CA CYS A 90 25.42 -14.17 -7.43
C CYS A 90 26.28 -13.38 -6.44
N LYS A 91 27.52 -13.05 -6.86
CA LYS A 91 28.42 -12.23 -6.06
C LYS A 91 27.93 -10.79 -6.00
N ALA A 92 28.04 -10.17 -4.83
CA ALA A 92 27.70 -8.77 -4.63
C ALA A 92 28.75 -7.81 -5.26
N PRO A 93 28.33 -6.64 -5.78
CA PRO A 93 26.93 -6.24 -6.02
C PRO A 93 26.33 -6.99 -7.23
N SER A 94 25.04 -7.33 -7.14
CA SER A 94 24.33 -8.02 -8.22
C SER A 94 22.90 -7.48 -8.38
N ILE A 95 22.36 -7.59 -9.60
CA ILE A 95 21.00 -7.15 -9.94
C ILE A 95 20.18 -8.36 -10.32
N HIS A 96 18.94 -8.42 -9.83
CA HIS A 96 18.03 -9.55 -9.98
C HIS A 96 16.76 -9.09 -10.70
N ILE A 97 16.51 -9.64 -11.88
CA ILE A 97 15.32 -9.35 -12.70
C ILE A 97 14.39 -10.56 -12.64
N VAL A 98 13.16 -10.38 -12.19
CA VAL A 98 12.14 -11.42 -12.25
C VAL A 98 11.64 -11.54 -13.69
N SER A 99 11.94 -12.66 -14.32
CA SER A 99 11.67 -12.90 -15.73
C SER A 99 10.48 -13.83 -16.01
N ARG A 100 9.90 -14.46 -14.96
CA ARG A 100 8.76 -15.38 -15.08
C ARG A 100 7.62 -15.01 -14.13
N VAL A 101 7.47 -15.65 -12.99
CA VAL A 101 6.36 -15.41 -12.05
C VAL A 101 6.55 -14.09 -11.31
N GLY A 102 5.67 -13.09 -11.54
CA GLY A 102 5.82 -11.72 -11.03
C GLY A 102 6.74 -10.87 -11.91
N VAL A 103 6.66 -11.07 -13.22
CA VAL A 103 7.52 -10.48 -14.25
C VAL A 103 7.69 -8.97 -14.11
N GLY A 104 8.92 -8.50 -14.31
CA GLY A 104 9.26 -7.08 -14.39
C GLY A 104 9.76 -6.47 -13.09
N LYS A 105 9.72 -7.19 -11.97
CA LYS A 105 10.36 -6.74 -10.73
C LYS A 105 11.89 -6.75 -10.91
N VAL A 106 12.53 -5.72 -10.36
CA VAL A 106 13.99 -5.58 -10.35
C VAL A 106 14.43 -5.22 -8.93
N ALA A 107 15.48 -5.88 -8.45
CA ALA A 107 16.14 -5.51 -7.20
C ALA A 107 17.65 -5.69 -7.32
N PHE A 108 18.42 -5.06 -6.44
CA PHE A 108 19.85 -5.31 -6.32
C PHE A 108 20.22 -5.82 -4.93
N SER A 109 21.29 -6.62 -4.86
CA SER A 109 21.84 -7.10 -3.60
C SER A 109 23.24 -6.56 -3.37
N ARG A 110 23.52 -6.20 -2.10
CA ARG A 110 24.86 -5.84 -1.61
C ARG A 110 25.55 -6.99 -0.88
N VAL A 111 24.90 -8.14 -0.83
CA VAL A 111 25.44 -9.38 -0.26
C VAL A 111 25.37 -10.50 -1.29
N ASP A 112 26.19 -11.50 -1.13
CA ASP A 112 26.14 -12.71 -1.96
C ASP A 112 24.81 -13.42 -1.78
N ILE A 113 24.11 -13.77 -2.88
CA ILE A 113 22.76 -14.32 -2.84
C ILE A 113 22.54 -15.34 -3.96
N CYS A 114 21.61 -16.26 -3.75
CA CYS A 114 21.11 -17.19 -4.76
C CYS A 114 19.64 -16.89 -5.08
N THR A 115 19.18 -17.22 -6.29
CA THR A 115 17.82 -16.95 -6.75
C THR A 115 17.15 -18.18 -7.34
N SER A 116 15.82 -18.20 -7.38
CA SER A 116 15.04 -19.20 -8.10
C SER A 116 15.27 -19.14 -9.61
N GLN A 117 14.79 -20.16 -10.33
CA GLN A 117 14.83 -20.20 -11.80
C GLN A 117 13.99 -19.10 -12.49
N ASP A 118 13.22 -18.33 -11.72
CA ASP A 118 12.40 -17.26 -12.26
C ASP A 118 13.17 -15.97 -12.49
N PHE A 119 14.47 -15.97 -12.16
CA PHE A 119 15.33 -14.80 -12.27
C PHE A 119 16.32 -14.89 -13.42
N THR A 120 16.62 -13.73 -13.95
CA THR A 120 17.83 -13.43 -14.72
C THR A 120 18.67 -12.47 -13.91
N ASN A 121 19.88 -12.89 -13.54
CA ASN A 121 20.77 -12.15 -12.64
C ASN A 121 21.90 -11.51 -13.41
N LEU A 122 22.26 -10.27 -13.05
CA LEU A 122 23.41 -9.55 -13.57
C LEU A 122 24.47 -9.47 -12.47
N CYS A 123 25.67 -9.96 -12.79
CA CYS A 123 26.83 -9.99 -11.91
C CYS A 123 28.01 -9.31 -12.59
N ASN A 124 29.11 -9.07 -11.87
CA ASN A 124 30.34 -8.45 -12.40
C ASN A 124 30.04 -7.16 -13.19
N ILE A 125 29.32 -6.23 -12.54
CA ILE A 125 28.75 -5.04 -13.16
C ILE A 125 29.81 -3.93 -13.26
N ASN A 126 30.10 -3.46 -14.48
CA ASN A 126 31.11 -2.43 -14.80
C ASN A 126 30.50 -1.03 -14.98
N CYS A 127 29.47 -0.68 -14.23
CA CYS A 127 28.87 0.66 -14.16
C CYS A 127 28.23 0.84 -12.77
N ASN A 128 27.61 1.99 -12.52
CA ASN A 128 26.88 2.16 -11.26
C ASN A 128 25.68 1.20 -11.21
N TYR A 129 25.76 0.18 -10.36
CA TYR A 129 24.73 -0.87 -10.27
C TYR A 129 23.37 -0.34 -9.76
N ILE A 130 23.36 0.71 -8.92
CA ILE A 130 22.12 1.33 -8.43
C ILE A 130 21.42 2.05 -9.58
N PHE A 131 22.16 2.88 -10.33
CA PHE A 131 21.65 3.52 -11.54
C PHE A 131 21.09 2.48 -12.52
N LEU A 132 21.88 1.43 -12.80
CA LEU A 132 21.47 0.37 -13.72
C LEU A 132 20.19 -0.33 -13.23
N SER A 133 20.02 -0.52 -11.92
CA SER A 133 18.82 -1.13 -11.34
C SER A 133 17.57 -0.28 -11.57
N TYR A 134 17.65 1.04 -11.39
CA TYR A 134 16.54 1.96 -11.69
C TYR A 134 16.21 1.98 -13.17
N LEU A 135 17.24 2.07 -14.01
CA LEU A 135 17.07 2.01 -15.47
C LEU A 135 16.38 0.72 -15.91
N LEU A 136 16.86 -0.44 -15.44
CA LEU A 136 16.26 -1.74 -15.74
C LEU A 136 14.84 -1.87 -15.19
N SER A 137 14.54 -1.33 -14.00
CA SER A 137 13.18 -1.27 -13.46
C SER A 137 12.24 -0.52 -14.40
N THR A 138 12.71 0.60 -14.98
CA THR A 138 11.93 1.38 -15.96
C THR A 138 11.72 0.59 -17.25
N ILE A 139 12.78 -0.02 -17.78
CA ILE A 139 12.72 -0.85 -19.01
C ILE A 139 11.78 -2.04 -18.82
N MET A 140 11.89 -2.76 -17.71
CA MET A 140 11.07 -3.94 -17.47
C MET A 140 9.59 -3.58 -17.30
N LYS A 141 9.26 -2.48 -16.61
CA LYS A 141 7.88 -1.97 -16.49
C LYS A 141 7.29 -1.63 -17.87
N GLN A 142 8.05 -0.97 -18.74
CA GLN A 142 7.62 -0.67 -20.09
C GLN A 142 7.35 -1.95 -20.90
N LYS A 143 8.27 -2.93 -20.88
CA LYS A 143 8.09 -4.22 -21.56
C LYS A 143 6.85 -4.98 -21.08
N VAL A 144 6.58 -4.99 -19.78
CA VAL A 144 5.36 -5.60 -19.23
C VAL A 144 4.10 -4.91 -19.75
N GLN A 145 4.09 -3.57 -19.85
CA GLN A 145 2.95 -2.83 -20.40
C GLN A 145 2.71 -3.10 -21.87
N GLU A 146 3.76 -3.20 -22.68
CA GLU A 146 3.66 -3.50 -24.11
C GLU A 146 3.10 -4.91 -24.40
N THR A 147 3.27 -5.85 -23.45
CA THR A 147 2.75 -7.22 -23.55
C THR A 147 1.35 -7.41 -22.96
N GLN A 148 0.74 -6.38 -22.36
CA GLN A 148 -0.65 -6.42 -21.88
C GLN A 148 -1.64 -6.47 -23.06
N GLY A 149 -1.99 -7.64 -23.50
CA GLY A 149 -2.87 -7.96 -24.63
C GLY A 149 -2.68 -9.38 -25.12
N THR A 150 -1.57 -10.00 -24.79
CA THR A 150 -1.26 -11.41 -24.98
C THR A 150 -0.91 -12.02 -23.63
N SER A 151 -1.26 -13.29 -23.37
CA SER A 151 -0.91 -13.99 -22.12
C SER A 151 0.57 -13.81 -21.82
N ILE A 152 0.91 -13.02 -20.78
CA ILE A 152 2.30 -12.71 -20.40
C ILE A 152 2.95 -14.00 -19.92
N LYS A 153 3.70 -14.68 -20.81
CA LYS A 153 4.44 -15.91 -20.48
C LYS A 153 5.79 -15.66 -19.80
N GLY A 154 6.21 -14.40 -19.65
CA GLY A 154 7.52 -14.01 -19.11
C GLY A 154 8.33 -13.18 -20.09
N ILE A 155 9.45 -12.63 -19.62
CA ILE A 155 10.48 -12.00 -20.44
C ILE A 155 11.62 -13.02 -20.62
N ALA A 156 11.89 -13.42 -21.85
CA ALA A 156 12.94 -14.40 -22.10
C ALA A 156 14.32 -13.86 -21.71
N SER A 157 15.17 -14.70 -21.12
CA SER A 157 16.56 -14.34 -20.78
C SER A 157 17.34 -13.84 -22.01
N ALA A 158 17.01 -14.35 -23.22
CA ALA A 158 17.59 -13.87 -24.47
C ALA A 158 17.22 -12.42 -24.77
N GLU A 159 16.02 -11.98 -24.45
CA GLU A 159 15.60 -10.58 -24.60
C GLU A 159 16.38 -9.65 -23.68
N ILE A 160 16.65 -10.08 -22.44
CA ILE A 160 17.48 -9.32 -21.49
C ILE A 160 18.92 -9.25 -22.00
N LYS A 161 19.48 -10.35 -22.51
CA LYS A 161 20.84 -10.40 -23.07
C LYS A 161 21.02 -9.49 -24.29
N ASN A 162 19.97 -9.25 -25.04
CA ASN A 162 19.99 -8.39 -26.24
C ASN A 162 19.68 -6.92 -25.96
N LEU A 163 19.50 -6.54 -24.68
CA LEU A 163 19.25 -5.16 -24.34
C LEU A 163 20.45 -4.27 -24.68
N HIS A 164 20.15 -3.10 -25.21
CA HIS A 164 21.09 -1.98 -25.34
C HIS A 164 20.62 -0.90 -24.38
N VAL A 165 21.36 -0.68 -23.31
CA VAL A 165 21.00 0.26 -22.28
C VAL A 165 21.68 1.60 -22.49
N PRO A 166 20.99 2.73 -22.36
CA PRO A 166 21.59 4.04 -22.46
C PRO A 166 22.38 4.34 -21.18
N LEU A 167 23.67 4.60 -21.32
CA LEU A 167 24.57 4.91 -20.21
C LEU A 167 25.18 6.29 -20.41
N PRO A 168 25.03 7.22 -19.42
CA PRO A 168 25.83 8.42 -19.32
C PRO A 168 27.21 8.12 -18.73
N GLU A 169 28.05 9.16 -18.61
CA GLU A 169 29.29 9.07 -17.85
C GLU A 169 29.04 8.70 -16.39
N ILE A 170 30.05 8.13 -15.74
CA ILE A 170 29.89 7.53 -14.41
C ILE A 170 29.46 8.53 -13.33
N GLU A 171 29.88 9.80 -13.44
CA GLU A 171 29.49 10.86 -12.51
C GLU A 171 27.99 11.18 -12.59
N GLU A 172 27.42 11.18 -13.79
CA GLU A 172 25.97 11.36 -13.97
C GLU A 172 25.19 10.15 -13.51
N GLN A 173 25.69 8.92 -13.76
CA GLN A 173 25.09 7.70 -13.19
C GLN A 173 25.04 7.78 -11.67
N GLN A 174 26.13 8.17 -11.02
CA GLN A 174 26.19 8.32 -9.57
C GLN A 174 25.18 9.36 -9.08
N ARG A 175 25.13 10.52 -9.73
CA ARG A 175 24.23 11.61 -9.33
C ARG A 175 22.75 11.20 -9.39
N ILE A 176 22.37 10.47 -10.45
CA ILE A 176 21.01 9.94 -10.59
C ILE A 176 20.73 8.87 -9.52
N ALA A 177 21.68 7.96 -9.30
CA ALA A 177 21.58 6.91 -8.30
C ALA A 177 21.39 7.50 -6.90
N ASP A 178 22.18 8.49 -6.51
CA ASP A 178 22.10 9.15 -5.21
C ASP A 178 20.76 9.87 -5.01
N CYS A 179 20.29 10.57 -6.02
CA CYS A 179 19.01 11.27 -5.98
C CYS A 179 17.84 10.29 -5.76
N LEU A 180 17.78 9.21 -6.53
CA LEU A 180 16.69 8.24 -6.43
C LEU A 180 16.78 7.38 -5.16
N SER A 181 18.00 7.02 -4.73
CA SER A 181 18.20 6.28 -3.47
C SER A 181 17.80 7.10 -2.26
N SER A 182 18.22 8.39 -2.21
CA SER A 182 17.81 9.29 -1.10
C SER A 182 16.29 9.46 -1.02
N LEU A 183 15.61 9.42 -2.18
CA LEU A 183 14.15 9.48 -2.21
C LEU A 183 13.52 8.17 -1.74
N ASP A 184 14.11 7.01 -2.06
CA ASP A 184 13.67 5.71 -1.52
C ASP A 184 13.88 5.62 -0.01
N ASP A 185 15.01 6.09 0.50
CA ASP A 185 15.28 6.14 1.94
C ASP A 185 14.25 7.01 2.66
N LEU A 186 13.88 8.16 2.08
CA LEU A 186 12.84 9.03 2.62
C LEU A 186 11.45 8.38 2.59
N ILE A 187 11.10 7.69 1.49
CA ILE A 187 9.84 6.94 1.36
C ILE A 187 9.76 5.85 2.43
N SER A 188 10.84 5.08 2.63
CA SER A 188 10.90 4.05 3.67
C SER A 188 10.77 4.66 5.07
N ALA A 189 11.52 5.71 5.38
CA ALA A 189 11.46 6.37 6.68
C ALA A 189 10.05 6.92 7.01
N VAL A 190 9.33 7.46 6.01
CA VAL A 190 7.94 7.91 6.20
C VAL A 190 6.99 6.73 6.39
N ALA A 191 7.18 5.61 5.68
CA ALA A 191 6.39 4.39 5.86
C ALA A 191 6.57 3.80 7.27
N ASP A 192 7.81 3.68 7.74
CA ASP A 192 8.14 3.21 9.09
C ASP A 192 7.54 4.11 10.19
N LYS A 193 7.54 5.44 9.94
CA LYS A 193 6.91 6.39 10.85
C LYS A 193 5.39 6.18 10.94
N ILE A 194 4.73 5.91 9.82
CA ILE A 194 3.29 5.62 9.80
C ILE A 194 3.00 4.36 10.62
N GLU A 195 3.74 3.27 10.40
CA GLU A 195 3.61 2.03 11.16
C GLU A 195 3.79 2.27 12.67
N THR A 196 4.82 3.03 13.05
CA THR A 196 5.09 3.39 14.45
C THR A 196 3.93 4.20 15.07
N LEU A 197 3.33 5.14 14.31
CA LEU A 197 2.18 5.92 14.78
C LEU A 197 0.92 5.05 14.92
N GLU A 198 0.70 4.09 14.03
CA GLU A 198 -0.41 3.13 14.12
C GLU A 198 -0.27 2.23 15.35
N GLU A 199 0.93 1.72 15.61
CA GLU A 199 1.22 0.95 16.84
C GLU A 199 1.05 1.79 18.09
N TYR A 200 1.53 3.03 18.10
CA TYR A 200 1.36 3.97 19.20
C TYR A 200 -0.13 4.25 19.47
N LYS A 201 -0.93 4.51 18.42
CA LYS A 201 -2.38 4.68 18.56
C LYS A 201 -3.04 3.45 19.17
N LYS A 202 -2.66 2.26 18.70
CA LYS A 202 -3.16 1.00 19.25
C LYS A 202 -2.83 0.85 20.74
N GLY A 203 -1.61 1.19 21.15
CA GLY A 203 -1.20 1.20 22.56
C GLY A 203 -2.00 2.20 23.40
N LEU A 204 -2.20 3.42 22.90
CA LEU A 204 -3.05 4.43 23.56
C LEU A 204 -4.48 3.93 23.73
N MET A 205 -5.07 3.33 22.69
CA MET A 205 -6.43 2.78 22.78
C MET A 205 -6.55 1.70 23.86
N GLN A 206 -5.54 0.84 24.02
CA GLN A 206 -5.55 -0.19 25.05
C GLN A 206 -5.49 0.41 26.47
N GLN A 207 -4.86 1.56 26.65
CA GLN A 207 -4.67 2.21 27.93
C GLN A 207 -5.79 3.20 28.28
N LEU A 208 -6.35 3.90 27.29
CA LEU A 208 -7.40 4.91 27.46
C LEU A 208 -8.82 4.32 27.52
N PHE A 209 -9.00 3.07 27.13
CA PHE A 209 -10.26 2.34 27.30
C PHE A 209 -10.10 1.23 28.34
N PRO A 210 -11.16 0.93 29.14
CA PRO A 210 -11.07 -0.15 30.12
C PRO A 210 -10.78 -1.50 29.44
N ALA A 211 -9.82 -2.23 29.97
CA ALA A 211 -9.51 -3.59 29.58
C ALA A 211 -10.66 -4.56 29.92
N GLU A 212 -10.63 -5.76 29.36
CA GLU A 212 -11.63 -6.80 29.66
C GLU A 212 -11.64 -7.10 31.16
N GLY A 213 -12.85 -7.07 31.75
CA GLY A 213 -13.05 -7.26 33.19
C GLY A 213 -12.82 -6.01 34.06
N LYS A 214 -12.30 -4.91 33.49
CA LYS A 214 -12.15 -3.62 34.20
C LYS A 214 -13.30 -2.68 33.84
N THR A 215 -13.51 -1.67 34.67
CA THR A 215 -14.51 -0.60 34.47
C THR A 215 -13.89 0.80 34.48
N THR A 216 -12.57 0.86 34.61
CA THR A 216 -11.77 2.08 34.55
C THR A 216 -10.61 1.84 33.60
N PRO A 217 -10.22 2.81 32.75
CA PRO A 217 -9.02 2.70 31.92
C PRO A 217 -7.76 2.68 32.81
N ASP A 218 -6.67 2.12 32.26
CA ASP A 218 -5.37 2.08 32.97
C ASP A 218 -4.73 3.46 33.04
N ILE A 219 -4.91 4.27 31.99
CA ILE A 219 -4.57 5.70 31.98
C ILE A 219 -5.84 6.51 31.91
N ARG A 220 -6.01 7.40 32.88
CA ARG A 220 -7.13 8.34 32.94
C ARG A 220 -6.58 9.75 33.18
N PHE A 221 -7.13 10.73 32.47
CA PHE A 221 -6.71 12.11 32.63
C PHE A 221 -6.88 12.57 34.11
N PRO A 222 -5.98 13.38 34.63
CA PRO A 222 -5.99 13.76 36.06
C PRO A 222 -7.33 14.30 36.56
N GLU A 223 -8.02 15.05 35.72
CA GLU A 223 -9.32 15.68 35.99
C GLU A 223 -10.43 14.66 36.29
N PHE A 224 -10.29 13.41 35.76
CA PHE A 224 -11.33 12.39 35.86
C PHE A 224 -10.95 11.19 36.75
N GLN A 225 -9.79 11.21 37.40
CA GLN A 225 -9.32 10.09 38.25
C GLN A 225 -10.32 9.71 39.35
N ASN A 226 -11.05 10.68 39.87
CA ASN A 226 -12.06 10.50 40.93
C ASN A 226 -13.50 10.35 40.37
N GLU A 227 -13.65 10.35 39.06
CA GLU A 227 -14.96 10.15 38.41
C GLU A 227 -15.43 8.70 38.50
N GLY A 228 -16.75 8.50 38.32
CA GLY A 228 -17.36 7.19 38.36
C GLY A 228 -16.77 6.19 37.34
N LYS A 229 -17.15 4.94 37.49
CA LYS A 229 -16.75 3.85 36.60
C LYS A 229 -17.38 4.05 35.20
N TRP A 230 -16.64 3.65 34.17
CA TRP A 230 -17.17 3.57 32.82
C TRP A 230 -18.19 2.43 32.69
N ILE A 231 -19.15 2.58 31.78
CA ILE A 231 -20.24 1.64 31.57
C ILE A 231 -20.11 1.07 30.17
N LEU A 232 -20.28 -0.24 30.05
CA LEU A 232 -20.28 -0.95 28.76
C LEU A 232 -21.71 -1.15 28.30
N LEU A 233 -22.15 -0.40 27.27
CA LEU A 233 -23.52 -0.42 26.76
C LEU A 233 -23.58 -0.82 25.27
N PRO A 234 -24.61 -1.55 24.84
CA PRO A 234 -24.88 -1.71 23.40
C PRO A 234 -25.13 -0.35 22.74
N ILE A 235 -24.66 -0.17 21.50
CA ILE A 235 -24.82 1.09 20.75
C ILE A 235 -26.27 1.56 20.72
N LYS A 236 -27.23 0.65 20.53
CA LYS A 236 -28.67 0.95 20.55
C LYS A 236 -29.20 1.60 21.83
N LYS A 237 -28.45 1.52 22.93
CA LYS A 237 -28.81 2.14 24.21
C LYS A 237 -28.13 3.51 24.42
N CYS A 238 -27.39 4.00 23.43
CA CYS A 238 -26.55 5.19 23.57
C CYS A 238 -27.15 6.45 22.92
N ASN A 239 -28.47 6.50 22.68
CA ASN A 239 -29.17 7.61 22.05
C ASN A 239 -28.57 8.01 20.69
N ILE A 240 -28.43 7.01 19.81
CA ILE A 240 -27.85 7.13 18.47
C ILE A 240 -28.94 6.75 17.47
N ASP A 241 -29.14 7.58 16.46
CA ASP A 241 -29.95 7.23 15.30
C ASP A 241 -29.16 6.30 14.37
N ILE A 242 -29.65 5.08 14.23
CA ILE A 242 -29.01 4.03 13.45
C ILE A 242 -29.95 3.65 12.30
N LEU A 243 -29.44 3.73 11.08
CA LEU A 243 -30.22 3.48 9.88
C LEU A 243 -29.39 2.70 8.85
N THR A 244 -30.01 1.74 8.16
CA THR A 244 -29.44 1.18 6.91
C THR A 244 -29.95 1.94 5.71
N GLY A 245 -29.15 1.96 4.63
CA GLY A 245 -29.48 2.69 3.42
C GLY A 245 -30.63 2.11 2.61
N TYR A 246 -31.02 2.86 1.60
CA TYR A 246 -32.11 2.53 0.69
C TYR A 246 -31.67 1.56 -0.42
N ALA A 247 -32.57 0.66 -0.83
CA ALA A 247 -32.34 -0.30 -1.91
C ALA A 247 -32.72 0.33 -3.26
N PHE A 248 -31.78 0.97 -3.90
CA PHE A 248 -31.96 1.54 -5.23
C PHE A 248 -32.07 0.44 -6.29
N LYS A 249 -32.94 0.65 -7.29
CA LYS A 249 -33.00 -0.24 -8.47
C LYS A 249 -31.84 0.08 -9.41
N GLY A 250 -31.26 -0.96 -10.01
CA GLY A 250 -30.13 -0.79 -10.92
C GLY A 250 -30.39 0.18 -12.09
N SER A 251 -31.64 0.24 -12.58
CA SER A 251 -32.09 1.18 -13.63
C SER A 251 -32.14 2.66 -13.21
N GLU A 252 -32.02 2.94 -11.91
CA GLU A 252 -32.06 4.30 -11.35
C GLU A 252 -30.67 4.81 -10.98
N ILE A 253 -29.66 3.94 -11.12
CA ILE A 253 -28.26 4.24 -10.79
C ILE A 253 -27.51 4.65 -12.05
N LEU A 254 -26.90 5.84 -12.03
CA LEU A 254 -26.11 6.40 -13.11
C LEU A 254 -24.61 6.22 -12.84
N GLU A 255 -23.84 6.07 -13.93
CA GLU A 255 -22.37 6.07 -13.90
C GLU A 255 -21.78 7.47 -14.09
N ASP A 256 -22.55 8.36 -14.68
CA ASP A 256 -22.17 9.75 -14.92
C ASP A 256 -22.55 10.65 -13.73
N ASN A 257 -21.90 11.80 -13.65
CA ASN A 257 -22.02 12.77 -12.57
C ASN A 257 -23.35 13.57 -12.57
N ASN A 258 -24.43 13.05 -13.18
CA ASN A 258 -25.70 13.74 -13.35
C ASN A 258 -26.71 13.30 -12.28
N GLY A 259 -26.47 13.63 -11.01
CA GLY A 259 -27.42 13.27 -9.95
C GLY A 259 -26.87 13.40 -8.55
N THR A 260 -27.61 12.89 -7.58
CA THR A 260 -27.18 12.84 -6.17
C THR A 260 -26.19 11.70 -5.98
N PRO A 261 -24.99 11.93 -5.39
CA PRO A 261 -24.02 10.88 -5.13
C PRO A 261 -24.59 9.78 -4.25
N LEU A 262 -24.20 8.53 -4.52
CA LEU A 262 -24.59 7.35 -3.77
C LEU A 262 -23.44 6.86 -2.89
N MET A 263 -23.62 6.82 -1.58
CA MET A 263 -22.67 6.22 -0.64
C MET A 263 -22.88 4.71 -0.56
N ARG A 264 -22.02 3.96 -1.21
CA ARG A 264 -22.04 2.50 -1.29
C ARG A 264 -20.93 1.88 -0.44
N GLY A 265 -21.07 0.62 -0.05
CA GLY A 265 -20.01 -0.10 0.70
C GLY A 265 -18.63 -0.05 0.05
N ILE A 266 -18.57 -0.04 -1.29
CA ILE A 266 -17.31 0.07 -2.04
C ILE A 266 -16.61 1.43 -1.91
N ASN A 267 -17.36 2.50 -1.61
CA ASN A 267 -16.81 3.84 -1.36
C ASN A 267 -16.16 3.95 0.03
N ILE A 268 -16.47 3.03 0.95
CA ILE A 268 -16.03 3.11 2.34
C ILE A 268 -14.81 2.21 2.52
N THR A 269 -13.74 2.77 3.05
CA THR A 269 -12.53 2.05 3.43
C THR A 269 -12.24 2.31 4.91
N GLU A 270 -11.16 1.75 5.45
CA GLU A 270 -10.78 1.93 6.85
C GLU A 270 -10.45 3.41 7.13
N GLY A 271 -11.39 4.13 7.73
CA GLY A 271 -11.27 5.54 8.11
C GLY A 271 -11.56 6.57 7.04
N VAL A 272 -11.73 6.18 5.76
CA VAL A 272 -11.79 7.13 4.62
C VAL A 272 -12.90 6.78 3.63
N VAL A 273 -13.59 7.78 3.11
CA VAL A 273 -14.42 7.67 1.91
C VAL A 273 -13.52 7.88 0.68
N ARG A 274 -13.60 6.99 -0.28
CA ARG A 274 -12.82 7.05 -1.54
C ARG A 274 -13.72 7.29 -2.73
N HIS A 275 -13.18 8.03 -3.69
CA HIS A 275 -13.84 8.39 -4.94
C HIS A 275 -12.97 8.05 -6.13
N ASN A 276 -13.56 7.47 -7.15
CA ASN A 276 -13.01 7.39 -8.51
C ASN A 276 -14.14 7.03 -9.50
N ASN A 277 -13.89 7.24 -10.78
CA ASN A 277 -14.89 7.04 -11.84
C ASN A 277 -15.41 5.59 -11.93
N ASP A 278 -14.63 4.60 -11.48
CA ASP A 278 -15.04 3.19 -11.56
C ASP A 278 -16.04 2.81 -10.47
N ILE A 279 -15.99 3.49 -9.31
CA ILE A 279 -16.82 3.15 -8.15
C ILE A 279 -17.93 4.15 -7.86
N ASP A 280 -17.77 5.42 -8.24
CA ASP A 280 -18.79 6.43 -7.97
C ASP A 280 -20.04 6.19 -8.79
N ARG A 281 -21.20 6.34 -8.15
CA ARG A 281 -22.52 6.18 -8.77
C ARG A 281 -23.44 7.27 -8.26
N PHE A 282 -24.45 7.58 -9.05
CA PHE A 282 -25.36 8.70 -8.81
C PHE A 282 -26.82 8.28 -8.95
N TYR A 283 -27.72 8.96 -8.26
CA TYR A 283 -29.15 8.78 -8.36
C TYR A 283 -29.77 9.90 -9.18
N SER A 284 -30.51 9.54 -10.23
CA SER A 284 -30.99 10.47 -11.26
C SER A 284 -32.18 11.35 -10.87
N ARG A 285 -32.85 11.01 -9.76
CA ARG A 285 -34.11 11.69 -9.38
C ARG A 285 -33.97 12.47 -8.09
N GLU A 286 -34.61 13.63 -8.01
CA GLU A 286 -34.88 14.25 -6.73
C GLU A 286 -36.10 13.58 -6.10
N ASP A 287 -35.92 12.95 -4.95
CA ASP A 287 -36.97 12.30 -4.19
C ASP A 287 -36.91 12.73 -2.73
N HIS A 288 -37.87 13.55 -2.33
CA HIS A 288 -37.96 14.05 -0.96
C HIS A 288 -38.26 12.91 0.06
N THR A 289 -38.81 11.76 -0.39
CA THR A 289 -39.04 10.61 0.48
C THR A 289 -37.74 9.96 0.95
N LEU A 290 -36.63 10.23 0.25
CA LEU A 290 -35.29 9.74 0.58
C LEU A 290 -34.53 10.66 1.54
N SER A 291 -35.13 11.75 2.03
CA SER A 291 -34.48 12.74 2.92
C SER A 291 -33.83 12.10 4.15
N LYS A 292 -34.45 11.07 4.75
CA LYS A 292 -33.90 10.32 5.90
C LYS A 292 -32.61 9.56 5.59
N TYR A 293 -32.36 9.25 4.31
CA TYR A 293 -31.14 8.57 3.85
C TYR A 293 -30.04 9.53 3.43
N ARG A 294 -30.27 10.85 3.45
CA ARG A 294 -29.22 11.84 3.19
C ARG A 294 -28.22 11.87 4.33
N LEU A 295 -26.98 11.74 3.96
CA LEU A 295 -25.85 11.82 4.88
C LEU A 295 -25.56 13.27 5.24
N LEU A 296 -25.21 13.48 6.50
CA LEU A 296 -24.74 14.76 7.03
C LEU A 296 -23.25 14.65 7.37
N CYS A 297 -22.57 15.77 7.40
CA CYS A 297 -21.20 15.83 7.91
C CYS A 297 -21.14 15.23 9.33
N ASN A 298 -20.11 14.43 9.60
CA ASN A 298 -19.88 13.67 10.83
C ASN A 298 -20.80 12.44 11.04
N ASP A 299 -21.64 12.05 10.08
CA ASP A 299 -22.26 10.72 10.14
C ASP A 299 -21.18 9.64 10.12
N LEU A 300 -21.24 8.68 11.00
CA LEU A 300 -20.38 7.49 10.93
C LEU A 300 -21.06 6.44 10.06
N VAL A 301 -20.40 6.05 8.97
CA VAL A 301 -20.89 5.00 8.05
C VAL A 301 -20.05 3.74 8.18
N ILE A 302 -20.72 2.57 8.14
CA ILE A 302 -20.10 1.25 8.25
C ILE A 302 -20.57 0.39 7.09
N ALA A 303 -19.64 -0.13 6.27
CA ALA A 303 -19.97 -1.12 5.24
C ALA A 303 -20.33 -2.46 5.88
N MET A 304 -21.47 -3.02 5.49
CA MET A 304 -22.06 -4.20 6.13
C MET A 304 -21.74 -5.51 5.40
N ASP A 305 -21.08 -5.46 4.26
CA ASP A 305 -20.69 -6.63 3.48
C ASP A 305 -19.29 -6.47 2.85
N GLY A 306 -18.78 -7.57 2.27
CA GLY A 306 -17.50 -7.61 1.58
C GLY A 306 -16.37 -8.24 2.41
N SER A 307 -15.24 -8.50 1.75
CA SER A 307 -14.07 -9.19 2.34
C SER A 307 -13.45 -8.49 3.55
N LYS A 308 -13.69 -7.17 3.70
CA LYS A 308 -13.19 -6.35 4.82
C LYS A 308 -14.34 -5.87 5.73
N VAL A 309 -15.41 -6.66 5.86
CA VAL A 309 -16.51 -6.31 6.75
C VAL A 309 -16.03 -6.06 8.18
N GLY A 310 -16.57 -5.02 8.83
CA GLY A 310 -16.13 -4.58 10.16
C GLY A 310 -14.81 -3.81 10.19
N ARG A 311 -14.15 -3.63 9.05
CA ARG A 311 -12.95 -2.79 8.90
C ARG A 311 -13.21 -1.56 8.03
N ASN A 312 -14.23 -1.62 7.18
CA ASN A 312 -14.62 -0.52 6.31
C ASN A 312 -15.67 0.35 7.01
N PHE A 313 -15.23 1.47 7.55
CA PHE A 313 -16.04 2.49 8.21
C PHE A 313 -15.39 3.86 7.91
N ALA A 314 -16.17 4.93 7.93
CA ALA A 314 -15.65 6.28 7.74
C ALA A 314 -16.59 7.31 8.38
N LEU A 315 -16.07 8.49 8.66
CA LEU A 315 -16.87 9.68 8.94
C LEU A 315 -17.15 10.42 7.64
N ILE A 316 -18.39 10.87 7.48
CA ILE A 316 -18.78 11.69 6.34
C ILE A 316 -18.19 13.08 6.52
N ASN A 317 -17.42 13.50 5.54
CA ASN A 317 -16.84 14.85 5.49
C ASN A 317 -17.78 15.84 4.78
N LYS A 318 -17.36 17.09 4.68
CA LYS A 318 -18.16 18.14 4.05
C LYS A 318 -18.38 17.94 2.55
N GLN A 319 -17.46 17.28 1.86
CA GLN A 319 -17.55 16.97 0.43
C GLN A 319 -18.63 15.92 0.15
N ASP A 320 -18.80 14.95 1.06
CA ASP A 320 -19.70 13.82 0.94
C ASP A 320 -21.11 14.10 1.50
N GLU A 321 -21.28 15.25 2.16
CA GLU A 321 -22.57 15.68 2.71
C GLU A 321 -23.64 15.76 1.63
N GLY A 322 -24.83 15.25 1.91
CA GLY A 322 -25.94 15.20 0.97
C GLY A 322 -25.98 13.93 0.12
N SER A 323 -24.94 13.10 0.12
CA SER A 323 -24.95 11.78 -0.53
C SER A 323 -26.07 10.91 0.03
N LEU A 324 -26.64 10.03 -0.80
CA LEU A 324 -27.67 9.09 -0.38
C LEU A 324 -27.08 7.75 0.08
N LEU A 325 -27.47 7.33 1.26
CA LEU A 325 -27.05 6.06 1.86
C LEU A 325 -27.66 4.89 1.13
N VAL A 326 -26.84 3.99 0.59
CA VAL A 326 -27.25 2.80 -0.15
C VAL A 326 -27.38 1.58 0.79
N GLN A 327 -28.25 0.65 0.47
CA GLN A 327 -28.43 -0.62 1.21
C GLN A 327 -27.07 -1.27 1.54
N ARG A 328 -27.02 -1.99 2.66
CA ARG A 328 -25.79 -2.62 3.19
C ARG A 328 -24.69 -1.64 3.59
N VAL A 329 -25.07 -0.39 3.82
CA VAL A 329 -24.29 0.56 4.59
C VAL A 329 -25.12 1.01 5.78
N ALA A 330 -24.57 0.92 6.97
CA ALA A 330 -25.19 1.46 8.18
C ALA A 330 -24.67 2.87 8.43
N ARG A 331 -25.56 3.78 8.85
CA ARG A 331 -25.23 5.12 9.35
C ARG A 331 -25.52 5.17 10.84
N LEU A 332 -24.60 5.72 11.60
CA LEU A 332 -24.76 6.10 12.99
C LEU A 332 -24.67 7.61 13.09
N ARG A 333 -25.66 8.24 13.72
CA ARG A 333 -25.72 9.70 13.89
C ARG A 333 -26.07 10.02 15.34
N ALA A 334 -25.40 10.97 15.93
CA ALA A 334 -25.72 11.52 17.24
C ALA A 334 -25.76 13.05 17.17
N ASP A 335 -26.58 13.68 18.03
CA ASP A 335 -26.62 15.15 18.15
C ASP A 335 -25.29 15.70 18.70
N ASN A 336 -24.65 14.92 19.57
CA ASN A 336 -23.34 15.26 20.11
C ASN A 336 -22.23 14.71 19.20
N ILE A 337 -21.54 15.61 18.48
CA ILE A 337 -20.44 15.26 17.57
C ILE A 337 -19.28 14.60 18.32
N ASP A 338 -18.93 15.08 19.51
CA ASP A 338 -17.85 14.49 20.29
C ASP A 338 -18.14 13.02 20.63
N PHE A 339 -19.43 12.69 20.83
CA PHE A 339 -19.82 11.33 21.12
C PHE A 339 -19.76 10.42 19.89
N ILE A 340 -20.15 10.91 18.70
CA ILE A 340 -19.99 10.10 17.48
C ILE A 340 -18.51 9.87 17.15
N MET A 341 -17.66 10.86 17.38
CA MET A 341 -16.20 10.73 17.24
C MET A 341 -15.62 9.71 18.24
N PHE A 342 -16.14 9.68 19.47
CA PHE A 342 -15.74 8.70 20.48
C PHE A 342 -16.16 7.26 20.08
N ILE A 343 -17.33 7.11 19.43
CA ILE A 343 -17.77 5.82 18.89
C ILE A 343 -16.90 5.43 17.69
N TYR A 344 -16.58 6.37 16.81
CA TYR A 344 -15.69 6.14 15.68
C TYR A 344 -14.37 5.49 16.11
N GLN A 345 -13.75 5.99 17.17
CA GLN A 345 -12.52 5.39 17.71
C GLN A 345 -12.74 3.94 18.16
N GLN A 346 -13.89 3.63 18.77
CA GLN A 346 -14.17 2.28 19.24
C GLN A 346 -14.54 1.31 18.10
N ILE A 347 -15.19 1.78 17.04
CA ILE A 347 -15.44 1.01 15.81
C ILE A 347 -14.11 0.71 15.09
N GLY A 348 -13.14 1.62 15.10
CA GLY A 348 -11.79 1.38 14.57
C GLY A 348 -10.94 0.39 15.40
N SER A 349 -11.39 0.00 16.60
CA SER A 349 -10.61 -0.80 17.55
C SER A 349 -10.51 -2.28 17.17
N ASP A 350 -9.45 -2.93 17.67
CA ASP A 350 -9.32 -4.40 17.60
C ASP A 350 -10.48 -5.13 18.29
N ARG A 351 -11.15 -4.49 19.24
CA ARG A 351 -12.31 -5.06 19.93
C ARG A 351 -13.51 -5.22 19.00
N PHE A 352 -13.77 -4.22 18.14
CA PHE A 352 -14.82 -4.33 17.13
C PHE A 352 -14.44 -5.35 16.04
N LYS A 353 -13.20 -5.33 15.57
CA LYS A 353 -12.68 -6.31 14.60
C LYS A 353 -12.88 -7.74 15.12
N LYS A 354 -12.44 -8.03 16.33
CA LYS A 354 -12.64 -9.35 16.99
C LYS A 354 -14.10 -9.72 17.18
N TYR A 355 -14.97 -8.76 17.48
CA TYR A 355 -16.41 -9.00 17.56
C TYR A 355 -16.98 -9.43 16.21
N ILE A 356 -16.62 -8.74 15.14
CA ILE A 356 -17.04 -9.07 13.78
C ILE A 356 -16.50 -10.45 13.35
N ASP A 357 -15.23 -10.73 13.61
CA ASP A 357 -14.61 -12.03 13.26
C ASP A 357 -15.32 -13.21 13.95
N ARG A 358 -15.76 -13.04 15.21
CA ARG A 358 -16.54 -14.08 15.93
C ARG A 358 -17.91 -14.35 15.33
N ILE A 359 -18.58 -13.35 14.79
CA ILE A 359 -19.92 -13.51 14.22
C ILE A 359 -19.92 -13.94 12.76
N ASN A 360 -18.78 -13.82 12.06
CA ASN A 360 -18.60 -14.22 10.66
C ASN A 360 -17.86 -15.56 10.51
N THR A 361 -18.21 -16.56 11.31
CA THR A 361 -17.54 -17.88 11.29
C THR A 361 -17.99 -18.81 10.16
N SER A 362 -18.95 -18.39 9.31
CA SER A 362 -19.50 -19.22 8.23
C SER A 362 -18.77 -18.98 6.89
N SER A 363 -18.78 -20.00 6.03
CA SER A 363 -18.10 -20.07 4.73
C SER A 363 -18.70 -19.21 3.60
N GLY A 364 -19.58 -18.26 3.91
CA GLY A 364 -20.21 -17.35 2.94
C GLY A 364 -19.46 -16.03 2.78
N ILE A 365 -20.01 -15.13 1.95
CA ILE A 365 -19.54 -13.75 1.87
C ILE A 365 -19.74 -13.11 3.25
N PRO A 366 -18.65 -12.60 3.89
CA PRO A 366 -18.77 -11.99 5.20
C PRO A 366 -19.75 -10.82 5.18
N HIS A 367 -20.71 -10.81 6.12
CA HIS A 367 -21.63 -9.69 6.28
C HIS A 367 -21.98 -9.47 7.75
N ILE A 368 -22.36 -8.25 8.08
CA ILE A 368 -22.86 -7.85 9.39
C ILE A 368 -24.27 -7.26 9.25
N SER A 369 -25.18 -7.67 10.11
CA SER A 369 -26.53 -7.11 10.16
C SER A 369 -26.57 -5.82 10.99
N LEU A 370 -27.60 -5.00 10.76
CA LEU A 370 -27.84 -3.81 11.58
C LEU A 370 -27.95 -4.17 13.06
N LYS A 371 -28.68 -5.24 13.40
CA LYS A 371 -28.83 -5.73 14.78
C LYS A 371 -27.47 -6.06 15.43
N GLN A 372 -26.54 -6.61 14.69
CA GLN A 372 -25.21 -6.90 15.22
C GLN A 372 -24.40 -5.62 15.49
N ILE A 373 -24.56 -4.58 14.67
CA ILE A 373 -23.97 -3.25 14.93
C ILE A 373 -24.62 -2.64 16.19
N GLU A 374 -25.95 -2.67 16.28
CA GLU A 374 -26.72 -2.18 17.42
C GLU A 374 -26.38 -2.89 18.74
N ASP A 375 -26.10 -4.18 18.69
CA ASP A 375 -25.79 -5.02 19.86
C ASP A 375 -24.30 -4.94 20.26
N PHE A 376 -23.42 -4.38 19.40
CA PHE A 376 -22.04 -4.16 19.78
C PHE A 376 -21.98 -3.23 21.00
N LYS A 377 -21.24 -3.66 22.03
CA LYS A 377 -21.11 -2.89 23.26
C LYS A 377 -19.95 -1.92 23.16
N ILE A 378 -20.18 -0.67 23.45
CA ILE A 378 -19.15 0.38 23.55
C ILE A 378 -18.97 0.83 24.98
N TRP A 379 -17.76 1.26 25.31
CA TRP A 379 -17.50 1.94 26.56
C TRP A 379 -18.06 3.36 26.50
N THR A 380 -18.65 3.80 27.58
CA THR A 380 -19.13 5.16 27.75
C THR A 380 -18.90 5.63 29.18
N THR A 381 -18.74 6.93 29.37
CA THR A 381 -18.65 7.61 30.65
C THR A 381 -19.83 8.57 30.77
N ARG A 382 -20.15 8.98 31.98
CA ARG A 382 -21.19 10.00 32.24
C ARG A 382 -20.70 11.42 32.03
N ASN A 383 -19.41 11.61 31.87
CA ASN A 383 -18.78 12.91 31.72
C ASN A 383 -18.39 13.19 30.25
N ASP A 384 -19.12 14.08 29.60
CA ASP A 384 -18.90 14.43 28.19
C ASP A 384 -17.49 15.01 27.94
N LYS A 385 -16.91 15.67 28.94
CA LYS A 385 -15.54 16.20 28.82
C LYS A 385 -14.51 15.09 28.76
N GLU A 386 -14.75 13.98 29.48
CA GLU A 386 -13.80 12.85 29.51
C GLU A 386 -13.74 12.17 28.15
N PHE A 387 -14.87 11.82 27.53
CA PHE A 387 -14.81 11.20 26.22
C PHE A 387 -14.31 12.16 25.13
N ARG A 388 -14.58 13.46 25.25
CA ARG A 388 -13.98 14.48 24.35
C ARG A 388 -12.46 14.49 24.45
N MET A 389 -11.88 14.46 25.66
CA MET A 389 -10.43 14.46 25.83
C MET A 389 -9.79 13.18 25.29
N VAL A 390 -10.40 12.01 25.53
CA VAL A 390 -9.96 10.73 24.96
C VAL A 390 -10.00 10.79 23.43
N THR A 391 -11.10 11.28 22.89
CA THR A 391 -11.27 11.41 21.43
C THR A 391 -10.23 12.35 20.83
N ASN A 392 -10.02 13.53 21.42
CA ASN A 392 -9.05 14.49 20.91
C ASN A 392 -7.63 13.93 20.92
N CYS A 393 -7.26 13.21 21.99
CA CYS A 393 -5.97 12.54 22.07
C CYS A 393 -5.77 11.55 20.92
N LEU A 394 -6.75 10.69 20.64
CA LEU A 394 -6.67 9.70 19.57
C LEU A 394 -6.76 10.35 18.18
N SER A 395 -7.65 11.34 18.01
CA SER A 395 -7.81 12.06 16.73
C SER A 395 -6.56 12.84 16.33
N SER A 396 -5.80 13.38 17.31
CA SER A 396 -4.51 14.01 17.02
C SER A 396 -3.50 13.03 16.41
N VAL A 397 -3.51 11.77 16.85
CA VAL A 397 -2.67 10.73 16.26
C VAL A 397 -3.19 10.35 14.86
N ASP A 398 -4.51 10.27 14.67
CA ASP A 398 -5.11 10.03 13.35
C ASP A 398 -4.73 11.10 12.33
N GLU A 399 -4.71 12.36 12.75
CA GLU A 399 -4.30 13.48 11.91
C GLU A 399 -2.82 13.39 11.50
N LEU A 400 -1.95 12.97 12.43
CA LEU A 400 -0.54 12.71 12.12
C LEU A 400 -0.39 11.56 11.12
N ILE A 401 -1.09 10.45 11.31
CA ILE A 401 -1.08 9.30 10.39
C ILE A 401 -1.56 9.73 9.00
N SER A 402 -2.67 10.46 8.93
CA SER A 402 -3.22 10.97 7.68
C SER A 402 -2.25 11.90 6.95
N THR A 403 -1.60 12.80 7.68
CA THR A 403 -0.63 13.75 7.13
C THR A 403 0.60 13.02 6.56
N GLU A 404 1.15 12.07 7.31
CA GLU A 404 2.30 11.29 6.83
C GLU A 404 1.91 10.36 5.67
N THR A 405 0.69 9.81 5.64
CA THR A 405 0.17 9.01 4.51
C THR A 405 0.07 9.86 3.24
N ALA A 406 -0.48 11.06 3.32
CA ALA A 406 -0.56 11.98 2.19
C ALA A 406 0.85 12.35 1.67
N LYS A 407 1.81 12.58 2.58
CA LYS A 407 3.21 12.84 2.25
C LYS A 407 3.86 11.64 1.55
N LEU A 408 3.59 10.42 2.03
CA LEU A 408 4.08 9.18 1.42
C LEU A 408 3.60 9.05 -0.04
N ASP A 409 2.34 9.31 -0.30
CA ASP A 409 1.76 9.28 -1.65
C ASP A 409 2.36 10.35 -2.56
N GLN A 410 2.59 11.55 -2.04
CA GLN A 410 3.27 12.62 -2.79
C GLN A 410 4.70 12.23 -3.15
N LEU A 411 5.47 11.65 -2.23
CA LEU A 411 6.84 11.20 -2.47
C LEU A 411 6.88 10.08 -3.51
N LYS A 412 5.98 9.10 -3.44
CA LYS A 412 5.87 8.02 -4.44
C LYS A 412 5.55 8.56 -5.83
N ASN A 413 4.61 9.50 -5.92
CA ASN A 413 4.24 10.15 -7.18
C ASN A 413 5.39 11.00 -7.73
N HIS A 414 6.10 11.72 -6.87
CA HIS A 414 7.28 12.49 -7.25
C HIS A 414 8.40 11.59 -7.81
N LYS A 415 8.72 10.48 -7.11
CA LYS A 415 9.68 9.48 -7.60
C LYS A 415 9.27 8.94 -8.97
N LYS A 416 8.00 8.58 -9.14
CA LYS A 416 7.49 8.10 -10.43
C LYS A 416 7.70 9.12 -11.53
N GLY A 417 7.40 10.40 -11.28
CA GLY A 417 7.61 11.49 -12.22
C GLY A 417 9.09 11.72 -12.56
N LEU A 418 9.97 11.67 -11.56
CA LEU A 418 11.43 11.77 -11.77
C LEU A 418 11.93 10.61 -12.63
N MET A 419 11.57 9.38 -12.32
CA MET A 419 12.00 8.21 -13.11
C MET A 419 11.56 8.29 -14.57
N GLN A 420 10.37 8.83 -14.87
CA GLN A 420 9.90 9.01 -16.24
C GLN A 420 10.69 10.08 -17.03
N GLN A 421 11.29 11.03 -16.33
CA GLN A 421 12.00 12.16 -16.95
C GLN A 421 13.52 11.97 -16.97
N LEU A 422 14.10 11.37 -15.92
CA LEU A 422 15.54 11.12 -15.78
C LEU A 422 16.02 9.98 -16.68
N PHE A 423 15.13 9.06 -17.08
CA PHE A 423 15.50 7.99 -18.02
C PHE A 423 14.86 8.24 -19.39
N PRO A 424 15.66 8.11 -20.48
CA PRO A 424 15.13 8.31 -21.84
C PRO A 424 14.14 7.18 -22.17
N LYS A 425 13.10 7.51 -22.95
CA LYS A 425 12.21 6.50 -23.52
C LYS A 425 12.97 5.61 -24.49
N LEU A 426 12.93 4.31 -24.30
CA LEU A 426 13.48 3.36 -25.25
C LEU A 426 12.45 3.18 -26.36
N GLN A 427 12.86 3.57 -27.55
CA GLN A 427 12.15 3.25 -28.79
C GLN A 427 12.60 1.88 -29.30
#